data_d2cc431a210b49df77dcdd75ef5b0153
#
_entry.id   d2cc431a210b49df77dcdd75ef5b0153
#
_cell.length_a   1.000
_cell.length_b   1.000
_cell.length_c   1.000
_cell.angle_alpha   90.00
_cell.angle_beta   90.00
_cell.angle_gamma   90.00
#
_symmetry.space_group_name_H-M   'P 1'
#
loop_
_entity.id
_entity.type
_entity.pdbx_description
1 polymer ?
#
loop_
_entity_poly.entity_id
_entity_poly.type
_entity_poly.pdbx_seq_one_letter_code
_entity_poly.pdbx_strand_id
1 'polypeptide(L)'
;AQPVITVYEVVTPKRDTVETKTVATGSVEPRYEVEIKPQISGIISELRKEAGQMVQAGEIIATIKVIPEMVQLNSAESRVNIADISLKQVEETYKRDELLFKQGVIAQEDFDLSKANYLKAVEEKENAQSALEIIRDGIAKNSNVASTTQIRSTITGMILDIPVKVGNSVIQANNFNDGTTIATVANMNDMIFKGNVDETEIGRIHEGMPIKLTIGAMESRSFEALLEYVSPKGVEKNGAIQFEIKAAVTIPEDAFIRAGYSAN
;
A
#
# COMPACT_ATOMS: atom_id res chain seq x y z
N ALA A 1 -91.22 9.41 4.53
CA ALA A 1 -89.83 9.06 4.67
C ALA A 1 -89.36 8.42 3.36
N GLN A 2 -88.42 9.06 2.66
CA GLN A 2 -87.82 8.48 1.46
C GLN A 2 -86.72 7.48 1.89
N PRO A 3 -86.62 6.32 1.23
CA PRO A 3 -85.57 5.36 1.55
C PRO A 3 -84.21 5.89 1.07
N VAL A 4 -83.23 5.88 1.97
CA VAL A 4 -81.83 6.21 1.63
C VAL A 4 -81.28 5.00 0.89
N ILE A 5 -81.04 5.16 -0.42
CA ILE A 5 -80.38 4.13 -1.23
C ILE A 5 -78.86 4.23 -0.98
N THR A 6 -78.31 3.26 -0.26
CA THR A 6 -76.87 3.15 -0.08
C THR A 6 -76.28 2.56 -1.35
N VAL A 7 -75.56 3.33 -2.14
CA VAL A 7 -74.81 2.87 -3.31
C VAL A 7 -73.50 2.28 -2.80
N TYR A 8 -73.29 0.98 -2.96
CA TYR A 8 -72.04 0.28 -2.68
C TYR A 8 -71.19 0.32 -3.94
N GLU A 9 -69.95 0.87 -3.83
CA GLU A 9 -68.96 0.79 -4.88
C GLU A 9 -68.29 -0.62 -4.79
N VAL A 10 -68.47 -1.42 -5.81
CA VAL A 10 -67.89 -2.80 -5.87
C VAL A 10 -66.52 -2.69 -6.49
N VAL A 11 -65.47 -2.88 -5.72
CA VAL A 11 -64.09 -2.97 -6.20
C VAL A 11 -63.77 -4.45 -6.43
N THR A 12 -63.42 -4.79 -7.66
CA THR A 12 -62.97 -6.15 -8.02
C THR A 12 -61.51 -6.34 -7.58
N PRO A 13 -61.18 -7.30 -6.73
CA PRO A 13 -59.80 -7.53 -6.33
C PRO A 13 -58.97 -7.98 -7.54
N LYS A 14 -57.89 -7.22 -7.82
CA LYS A 14 -56.86 -7.62 -8.78
C LYS A 14 -55.82 -8.46 -8.06
N ARG A 15 -55.44 -9.59 -8.65
CA ARG A 15 -54.18 -10.28 -8.20
C ARG A 15 -53.02 -9.50 -8.70
N ASP A 16 -52.22 -9.01 -7.77
CA ASP A 16 -50.94 -8.33 -8.06
C ASP A 16 -49.83 -9.03 -7.28
N THR A 17 -48.61 -8.97 -7.79
CA THR A 17 -47.46 -9.57 -7.15
C THR A 17 -46.85 -8.51 -6.23
N VAL A 18 -46.84 -8.76 -4.93
CA VAL A 18 -46.15 -7.89 -3.96
C VAL A 18 -44.71 -8.36 -3.85
N GLU A 19 -43.78 -7.58 -4.38
CA GLU A 19 -42.35 -7.81 -4.17
C GLU A 19 -41.95 -7.28 -2.79
N THR A 20 -41.44 -8.15 -1.94
CA THR A 20 -40.84 -7.77 -0.67
C THR A 20 -39.40 -7.42 -0.95
N LYS A 21 -39.00 -6.15 -0.64
CA LYS A 21 -37.63 -5.65 -0.84
C LYS A 21 -37.00 -5.43 0.51
N THR A 22 -35.77 -5.91 0.67
CA THR A 22 -34.90 -5.57 1.80
C THR A 22 -34.00 -4.42 1.36
N VAL A 23 -33.89 -3.39 2.17
CA VAL A 23 -33.06 -2.23 1.88
C VAL A 23 -31.79 -2.27 2.73
N ALA A 24 -30.65 -2.13 2.08
CA ALA A 24 -29.36 -1.98 2.72
C ALA A 24 -28.80 -0.60 2.39
N THR A 25 -28.22 0.07 3.37
CA THR A 25 -27.56 1.35 3.19
C THR A 25 -26.05 1.20 3.40
N GLY A 26 -25.26 1.87 2.58
CA GLY A 26 -23.81 1.75 2.67
C GLY A 26 -23.08 2.66 1.69
N SER A 27 -21.89 2.22 1.28
CA SER A 27 -21.03 2.93 0.34
C SER A 27 -20.48 1.97 -0.74
N VAL A 28 -20.09 2.54 -1.86
CA VAL A 28 -19.35 1.82 -2.90
C VAL A 28 -17.87 2.13 -2.72
N GLU A 29 -17.07 1.08 -2.55
CA GLU A 29 -15.65 1.18 -2.27
C GLU A 29 -14.88 0.24 -3.20
N PRO A 30 -13.59 0.51 -3.51
CA PRO A 30 -12.74 -0.48 -4.15
C PRO A 30 -12.64 -1.74 -3.28
N ARG A 31 -12.57 -2.92 -3.90
CA ARG A 31 -12.43 -4.18 -3.17
C ARG A 31 -11.18 -4.21 -2.31
N TYR A 32 -10.09 -3.64 -2.83
CA TYR A 32 -8.80 -3.52 -2.14
C TYR A 32 -8.24 -2.12 -2.33
N GLU A 33 -7.86 -1.52 -1.23
CA GLU A 33 -7.07 -0.31 -1.17
C GLU A 33 -5.71 -0.64 -0.58
N VAL A 34 -4.64 -0.18 -1.21
CA VAL A 34 -3.28 -0.42 -0.76
C VAL A 34 -2.64 0.91 -0.37
N GLU A 35 -2.26 1.01 0.89
CA GLU A 35 -1.48 2.12 1.39
C GLU A 35 -0.01 1.93 1.02
N ILE A 36 0.53 2.87 0.26
CA ILE A 36 1.93 2.91 -0.11
C ILE A 36 2.67 3.65 0.99
N LYS A 37 3.60 2.95 1.63
CA LYS A 37 4.40 3.46 2.76
C LYS A 37 5.88 3.45 2.42
N PRO A 38 6.69 4.35 3.01
CA PRO A 38 8.13 4.40 2.77
C PRO A 38 8.84 3.22 3.44
N GLN A 39 9.91 2.74 2.81
CA GLN A 39 10.80 1.73 3.38
C GLN A 39 11.90 2.32 4.25
N ILE A 40 12.07 3.64 4.23
CA ILE A 40 13.06 4.39 4.99
C ILE A 40 12.46 5.74 5.40
N SER A 41 12.83 6.21 6.59
CA SER A 41 12.39 7.53 7.07
C SER A 41 13.17 8.66 6.41
N GLY A 42 12.51 9.80 6.20
CA GLY A 42 13.13 10.95 5.56
C GLY A 42 12.16 12.10 5.32
N ILE A 43 12.52 12.99 4.39
CA ILE A 43 11.68 14.10 3.94
C ILE A 43 11.29 13.88 2.48
N ILE A 44 10.03 14.12 2.15
CA ILE A 44 9.55 14.13 0.77
C ILE A 44 10.29 15.24 -0.01
N SER A 45 11.11 14.84 -0.98
CA SER A 45 11.82 15.76 -1.86
C SER A 45 11.04 16.08 -3.13
N GLU A 46 10.26 15.12 -3.64
CA GLU A 46 9.50 15.26 -4.87
C GLU A 46 8.26 14.37 -4.83
N LEU A 47 7.13 14.90 -5.32
CA LEU A 47 5.93 14.14 -5.64
C LEU A 47 5.78 14.12 -7.16
N ARG A 48 5.75 12.93 -7.77
CA ARG A 48 5.66 12.75 -9.23
C ARG A 48 4.26 12.44 -9.71
N LYS A 49 3.36 12.15 -8.81
CA LYS A 49 1.97 11.80 -9.07
C LYS A 49 1.05 12.61 -8.18
N GLU A 50 -0.19 12.73 -8.63
CA GLU A 50 -1.27 13.41 -7.94
C GLU A 50 -2.47 12.47 -7.74
N ALA A 51 -3.33 12.79 -6.78
CA ALA A 51 -4.57 12.06 -6.59
C ALA A 51 -5.44 12.13 -7.85
N GLY A 52 -6.07 11.01 -8.20
CA GLY A 52 -6.86 10.84 -9.42
C GLY A 52 -6.07 10.34 -10.64
N GLN A 53 -4.74 10.28 -10.58
CA GLN A 53 -3.92 9.74 -11.67
C GLN A 53 -3.81 8.21 -11.60
N MET A 54 -3.66 7.60 -12.76
CA MET A 54 -3.34 6.17 -12.86
C MET A 54 -1.86 5.93 -12.62
N VAL A 55 -1.55 4.81 -11.95
CA VAL A 55 -0.18 4.38 -11.68
C VAL A 55 -0.06 2.88 -11.98
N GLN A 56 1.09 2.48 -12.51
CA GLN A 56 1.43 1.07 -12.72
C GLN A 56 2.25 0.53 -11.54
N ALA A 57 2.19 -0.79 -11.33
CA ALA A 57 3.06 -1.45 -10.37
C ALA A 57 4.54 -1.19 -10.72
N GLY A 58 5.33 -0.76 -9.73
CA GLY A 58 6.73 -0.35 -9.90
C GLY A 58 6.94 1.11 -10.30
N GLU A 59 5.90 1.86 -10.68
CA GLU A 59 6.00 3.27 -11.05
C GLU A 59 6.25 4.15 -9.82
N ILE A 60 7.09 5.18 -9.97
CA ILE A 60 7.50 6.07 -8.87
C ILE A 60 6.39 7.08 -8.59
N ILE A 61 5.94 7.12 -7.33
CA ILE A 61 4.95 8.10 -6.83
C ILE A 61 5.65 9.30 -6.21
N ALA A 62 6.67 9.03 -5.37
CA ALA A 62 7.38 10.05 -4.63
C ALA A 62 8.86 9.70 -4.49
N THR A 63 9.68 10.70 -4.20
CA THR A 63 11.08 10.53 -3.83
C THR A 63 11.30 11.13 -2.43
N ILE A 64 12.04 10.44 -1.59
CA ILE A 64 12.41 10.91 -0.26
C ILE A 64 13.90 11.16 -0.18
N LYS A 65 14.28 12.19 0.60
CA LYS A 65 15.65 12.45 1.01
C LYS A 65 15.84 11.89 2.42
N VAL A 66 16.80 11.00 2.57
CA VAL A 66 17.13 10.39 3.88
C VAL A 66 17.62 11.46 4.83
N ILE A 67 17.17 11.37 6.09
CA ILE A 67 17.75 12.11 7.22
C ILE A 67 18.47 11.06 8.07
N PRO A 68 19.78 10.90 7.92
CA PRO A 68 20.50 9.89 8.68
C PRO A 68 20.50 10.24 10.16
N GLU A 69 20.37 9.21 11.00
CA GLU A 69 20.57 9.37 12.43
C GLU A 69 22.07 9.62 12.71
N MET A 70 22.38 10.74 13.35
CA MET A 70 23.78 11.21 13.55
C MET A 70 24.67 10.19 14.26
N VAL A 71 24.10 9.42 15.20
CA VAL A 71 24.86 8.38 15.91
C VAL A 71 25.26 7.24 14.97
N GLN A 72 24.33 6.81 14.12
CA GLN A 72 24.58 5.75 13.13
C GLN A 72 25.56 6.23 12.05
N LEU A 73 25.39 7.47 11.58
CA LEU A 73 26.29 8.07 10.59
C LEU A 73 27.72 8.14 11.11
N ASN A 74 27.94 8.69 12.32
CA ASN A 74 29.27 8.78 12.94
C ASN A 74 29.90 7.40 13.17
N SER A 75 29.10 6.40 13.56
CA SER A 75 29.57 5.02 13.73
C SER A 75 30.02 4.40 12.39
N ALA A 76 29.27 4.64 11.31
CA ALA A 76 29.62 4.15 9.99
C ALA A 76 30.87 4.82 9.43
N GLU A 77 31.00 6.16 9.60
CA GLU A 77 32.22 6.91 9.23
C GLU A 77 33.46 6.39 9.99
N SER A 78 33.31 6.13 11.29
CA SER A 78 34.39 5.57 12.11
C SER A 78 34.82 4.18 11.58
N ARG A 79 33.89 3.31 11.17
CA ARG A 79 34.21 2.00 10.59
C ARG A 79 34.97 2.12 9.28
N VAL A 80 34.59 3.06 8.40
CA VAL A 80 35.34 3.32 7.15
C VAL A 80 36.76 3.76 7.45
N ASN A 81 36.96 4.68 8.42
CA ASN A 81 38.27 5.13 8.81
C ASN A 81 39.15 4.00 9.36
N ILE A 82 38.60 3.14 10.21
CA ILE A 82 39.32 1.96 10.75
C ILE A 82 39.71 1.01 9.63
N ALA A 83 38.79 0.71 8.71
CA ALA A 83 39.04 -0.17 7.56
C ALA A 83 40.12 0.43 6.63
N ASP A 84 40.12 1.77 6.42
CA ASP A 84 41.16 2.45 5.61
C ASP A 84 42.54 2.37 6.24
N ILE A 85 42.62 2.56 7.54
CA ILE A 85 43.90 2.42 8.29
C ILE A 85 44.41 0.98 8.22
N SER A 86 43.55 -0.01 8.42
CA SER A 86 43.85 -1.43 8.31
C SER A 86 44.34 -1.80 6.91
N LEU A 87 43.64 -1.34 5.87
CA LEU A 87 44.01 -1.56 4.48
C LEU A 87 45.41 -0.99 4.18
N LYS A 88 45.72 0.24 4.59
CA LYS A 88 47.05 0.85 4.38
C LYS A 88 48.16 0.02 5.00
N GLN A 89 47.96 -0.43 6.25
CA GLN A 89 48.93 -1.27 6.94
C GLN A 89 49.19 -2.60 6.23
N VAL A 90 48.13 -3.27 5.80
CA VAL A 90 48.23 -4.56 5.10
C VAL A 90 48.79 -4.37 3.68
N GLU A 91 48.47 -3.28 3.00
CA GLU A 91 48.99 -2.95 1.67
C GLU A 91 50.51 -2.72 1.70
N GLU A 92 51.00 -2.01 2.70
CA GLU A 92 52.47 -1.84 2.87
C GLU A 92 53.20 -3.16 3.12
N THR A 93 52.56 -4.03 3.90
CA THR A 93 53.09 -5.39 4.14
C THR A 93 53.07 -6.20 2.85
N TYR A 94 51.95 -6.21 2.11
CA TYR A 94 51.83 -6.91 0.84
C TYR A 94 52.88 -6.44 -0.19
N LYS A 95 53.07 -5.12 -0.35
CA LYS A 95 54.07 -4.53 -1.27
C LYS A 95 55.50 -4.96 -0.92
N ARG A 96 55.80 -4.96 0.37
CA ARG A 96 57.10 -5.44 0.85
C ARG A 96 57.32 -6.93 0.56
N ASP A 97 56.34 -7.73 0.88
CA ASP A 97 56.38 -9.20 0.69
C ASP A 97 56.45 -9.57 -0.79
N GLU A 98 55.78 -8.82 -1.67
CA GLU A 98 55.88 -8.97 -3.12
C GLU A 98 57.33 -8.76 -3.63
N LEU A 99 58.02 -7.74 -3.10
CA LEU A 99 59.41 -7.49 -3.47
C LEU A 99 60.32 -8.59 -2.95
N LEU A 100 60.14 -9.02 -1.70
CA LEU A 100 60.94 -10.12 -1.09
C LEU A 100 60.70 -11.46 -1.82
N PHE A 101 59.47 -11.74 -2.24
CA PHE A 101 59.14 -12.92 -3.03
C PHE A 101 59.83 -12.91 -4.41
N LYS A 102 59.78 -11.76 -5.10
CA LYS A 102 60.48 -11.60 -6.39
C LYS A 102 62.02 -11.77 -6.28
N GLN A 103 62.58 -11.49 -5.09
CA GLN A 103 63.99 -11.71 -4.78
C GLN A 103 64.32 -13.11 -4.27
N GLY A 104 63.30 -13.95 -4.12
CA GLY A 104 63.47 -15.33 -3.61
C GLY A 104 63.74 -15.41 -2.10
N VAL A 105 63.43 -14.36 -1.32
CA VAL A 105 63.73 -14.27 0.12
C VAL A 105 62.65 -14.93 0.97
N ILE A 106 61.38 -14.88 0.54
CA ILE A 106 60.29 -15.51 1.27
C ILE A 106 59.64 -16.67 0.43
N ALA A 107 58.97 -17.56 1.14
CA ALA A 107 58.26 -18.68 0.51
C ALA A 107 56.97 -18.23 -0.20
N GLN A 108 56.53 -19.04 -1.16
CA GLN A 108 55.26 -18.81 -1.88
C GLN A 108 54.07 -18.72 -0.90
N GLU A 109 54.05 -19.60 0.10
CA GLU A 109 52.98 -19.64 1.11
C GLU A 109 52.84 -18.31 1.88
N ASP A 110 53.98 -17.72 2.30
CA ASP A 110 54.00 -16.45 3.01
C ASP A 110 53.47 -15.28 2.12
N PHE A 111 53.87 -15.28 0.84
CA PHE A 111 53.38 -14.31 -0.12
C PHE A 111 51.86 -14.45 -0.37
N ASP A 112 51.39 -15.72 -0.55
CA ASP A 112 49.95 -15.98 -0.78
C ASP A 112 49.11 -15.59 0.44
N LEU A 113 49.63 -15.81 1.67
CA LEU A 113 48.98 -15.34 2.89
C LEU A 113 48.87 -13.81 2.94
N SER A 114 49.99 -13.11 2.61
CA SER A 114 50.02 -11.63 2.59
C SER A 114 49.05 -11.08 1.55
N LYS A 115 48.98 -11.69 0.37
CA LYS A 115 48.03 -11.37 -0.70
C LYS A 115 46.58 -11.58 -0.26
N ALA A 116 46.27 -12.71 0.38
CA ALA A 116 44.94 -13.00 0.88
C ALA A 116 44.50 -11.99 1.95
N ASN A 117 45.38 -11.60 2.85
CA ASN A 117 45.13 -10.57 3.86
C ASN A 117 44.87 -9.19 3.23
N TYR A 118 45.61 -8.83 2.18
CA TYR A 118 45.38 -7.59 1.44
C TYR A 118 44.00 -7.58 0.77
N LEU A 119 43.66 -8.65 0.05
CA LEU A 119 42.33 -8.76 -0.60
C LEU A 119 41.19 -8.70 0.42
N LYS A 120 41.34 -9.35 1.57
CA LYS A 120 40.34 -9.29 2.65
C LYS A 120 40.18 -7.86 3.18
N ALA A 121 41.27 -7.12 3.36
CA ALA A 121 41.20 -5.74 3.84
C ALA A 121 40.55 -4.78 2.80
N VAL A 122 40.75 -5.03 1.49
CA VAL A 122 40.07 -4.31 0.42
C VAL A 122 38.56 -4.53 0.51
N GLU A 123 38.09 -5.79 0.59
CA GLU A 123 36.68 -6.13 0.74
C GLU A 123 36.06 -5.51 2.01
N GLU A 124 36.78 -5.53 3.12
CA GLU A 124 36.30 -4.95 4.38
C GLU A 124 36.10 -3.43 4.26
N LYS A 125 37.00 -2.72 3.57
CA LYS A 125 36.84 -1.29 3.29
C LYS A 125 35.65 -1.04 2.37
N GLU A 126 35.48 -1.80 1.29
CA GLU A 126 34.35 -1.65 0.36
C GLU A 126 33.00 -1.91 1.06
N ASN A 127 32.95 -2.92 1.93
CA ASN A 127 31.77 -3.21 2.73
C ASN A 127 31.43 -2.07 3.71
N ALA A 128 32.44 -1.54 4.42
CA ALA A 128 32.25 -0.41 5.33
C ALA A 128 31.78 0.85 4.57
N GLN A 129 32.33 1.10 3.39
CA GLN A 129 31.97 2.23 2.56
C GLN A 129 30.55 2.11 2.01
N SER A 130 30.14 0.93 1.56
CA SER A 130 28.78 0.64 1.12
C SER A 130 27.77 0.82 2.26
N ALA A 131 28.10 0.37 3.46
CA ALA A 131 27.27 0.56 4.65
C ALA A 131 27.09 2.05 4.99
N LEU A 132 28.14 2.86 4.89
CA LEU A 132 28.09 4.31 5.09
C LEU A 132 27.15 4.97 4.05
N GLU A 133 27.28 4.59 2.78
CA GLU A 133 26.45 5.14 1.70
C GLU A 133 24.96 4.81 1.90
N ILE A 134 24.65 3.59 2.34
CA ILE A 134 23.26 3.19 2.66
C ILE A 134 22.70 4.06 3.79
N ILE A 135 23.49 4.30 4.86
CA ILE A 135 23.05 5.12 5.99
C ILE A 135 22.89 6.58 5.58
N ARG A 136 23.81 7.12 4.79
CA ARG A 136 23.83 8.54 4.40
C ARG A 136 22.80 8.86 3.31
N ASP A 137 22.73 8.04 2.27
CA ASP A 137 22.03 8.35 1.04
C ASP A 137 20.85 7.39 0.76
N GLY A 138 20.71 6.31 1.53
CA GLY A 138 19.71 5.27 1.32
C GLY A 138 19.95 4.39 0.07
N ILE A 139 21.14 4.47 -0.52
CA ILE A 139 21.48 3.82 -1.80
C ILE A 139 22.79 3.05 -1.62
N ALA A 140 22.82 1.79 -2.03
CA ALA A 140 24.05 1.02 -2.15
C ALA A 140 24.61 1.14 -3.58
N LYS A 141 25.90 1.45 -3.72
CA LYS A 141 26.60 1.70 -4.99
C LYS A 141 26.51 0.57 -6.02
N ASN A 142 26.38 -0.67 -5.56
CA ASN A 142 26.41 -1.88 -6.42
C ASN A 142 25.06 -2.61 -6.49
N SER A 143 23.97 -2.01 -6.01
CA SER A 143 22.66 -2.67 -6.09
C SER A 143 21.93 -2.25 -7.36
N ASN A 144 21.64 -3.21 -8.24
CA ASN A 144 20.57 -3.11 -9.24
C ASN A 144 19.18 -3.07 -8.58
N VAL A 145 19.13 -2.99 -7.25
CA VAL A 145 17.89 -2.85 -6.47
C VAL A 145 17.44 -1.41 -6.57
N ALA A 146 16.18 -1.23 -6.91
CA ALA A 146 15.54 0.09 -6.92
C ALA A 146 15.85 0.84 -5.61
N SER A 147 16.29 2.07 -5.74
CA SER A 147 16.67 2.91 -4.59
C SER A 147 15.54 2.94 -3.57
N THR A 148 15.85 2.67 -2.30
CA THR A 148 14.90 2.74 -1.18
C THR A 148 14.34 4.15 -0.97
N THR A 149 14.99 5.16 -1.56
CA THR A 149 14.53 6.56 -1.55
C THR A 149 13.39 6.83 -2.54
N GLN A 150 13.13 5.91 -3.49
CA GLN A 150 12.04 6.02 -4.45
C GLN A 150 10.83 5.22 -3.96
N ILE A 151 9.75 5.92 -3.68
CA ILE A 151 8.48 5.31 -3.30
C ILE A 151 7.74 4.89 -4.57
N ARG A 152 7.55 3.59 -4.73
CA ARG A 152 6.90 3.00 -5.91
C ARG A 152 5.56 2.38 -5.55
N SER A 153 4.63 2.43 -6.49
CA SER A 153 3.38 1.68 -6.33
C SER A 153 3.64 0.16 -6.35
N THR A 154 3.00 -0.55 -5.44
CA THR A 154 3.04 -2.01 -5.39
C THR A 154 1.99 -2.65 -6.29
N ILE A 155 0.96 -1.91 -6.68
CA ILE A 155 -0.14 -2.36 -7.54
C ILE A 155 -0.38 -1.37 -8.68
N THR A 156 -1.06 -1.84 -9.72
CA THR A 156 -1.59 -0.99 -10.79
C THR A 156 -3.00 -0.54 -10.40
N GLY A 157 -3.28 0.76 -10.47
CA GLY A 157 -4.58 1.32 -10.11
C GLY A 157 -4.60 2.84 -10.17
N MET A 158 -5.65 3.41 -9.60
CA MET A 158 -5.79 4.86 -9.44
C MET A 158 -5.33 5.28 -8.06
N ILE A 159 -4.63 6.38 -7.98
CA ILE A 159 -4.27 7.01 -6.71
C ILE A 159 -5.52 7.73 -6.17
N LEU A 160 -6.03 7.27 -5.03
CA LEU A 160 -7.20 7.85 -4.39
C LEU A 160 -6.85 9.11 -3.62
N ASP A 161 -5.73 9.08 -2.90
CA ASP A 161 -5.27 10.16 -2.04
C ASP A 161 -3.75 10.18 -1.90
N ILE A 162 -3.18 11.39 -1.69
CA ILE A 162 -1.79 11.64 -1.32
C ILE A 162 -1.79 12.62 -0.14
N PRO A 163 -1.85 12.10 1.12
CA PRO A 163 -2.00 12.95 2.30
C PRO A 163 -0.73 13.75 2.66
N VAL A 164 0.38 13.53 1.95
CA VAL A 164 1.68 14.16 2.21
C VAL A 164 1.98 15.24 1.18
N LYS A 165 2.88 16.17 1.55
CA LYS A 165 3.38 17.25 0.68
C LYS A 165 4.91 17.23 0.62
N VAL A 166 5.47 17.83 -0.42
CA VAL A 166 6.91 18.10 -0.50
C VAL A 166 7.36 18.86 0.73
N GLY A 167 8.42 18.43 1.38
CA GLY A 167 8.93 18.96 2.64
C GLY A 167 8.38 18.28 3.90
N ASN A 168 7.34 17.42 3.80
CA ASN A 168 6.88 16.66 4.96
C ASN A 168 7.89 15.59 5.34
N SER A 169 8.06 15.40 6.65
CA SER A 169 8.78 14.28 7.23
C SER A 169 7.90 13.02 7.20
N VAL A 170 8.46 11.91 6.80
CA VAL A 170 7.79 10.61 6.72
C VAL A 170 8.59 9.54 7.46
N ILE A 171 7.90 8.61 8.06
CA ILE A 171 8.46 7.57 8.92
C ILE A 171 8.11 6.20 8.33
N GLN A 172 9.10 5.30 8.25
CA GLN A 172 8.86 3.90 7.87
C GLN A 172 8.00 3.18 8.92
N ALA A 173 7.24 2.18 8.46
CA ALA A 173 6.50 1.30 9.37
C ALA A 173 7.45 0.42 10.18
N ASN A 174 7.14 0.20 11.46
CA ASN A 174 7.84 -0.73 12.35
C ASN A 174 6.84 -1.34 13.34
N ASN A 175 7.32 -2.21 14.24
CA ASN A 175 6.47 -2.91 15.21
C ASN A 175 5.71 -1.98 16.20
N PHE A 176 6.08 -0.71 16.28
CA PHE A 176 5.51 0.29 17.19
C PHE A 176 4.75 1.41 16.46
N ASN A 177 4.91 1.50 15.14
CA ASN A 177 4.35 2.57 14.33
C ASN A 177 3.98 2.05 12.93
N ASP A 178 2.72 2.28 12.52
CA ASP A 178 2.21 1.88 11.20
C ASP A 178 2.88 2.60 10.02
N GLY A 179 3.71 3.60 10.30
CA GLY A 179 4.37 4.41 9.29
C GLY A 179 3.47 5.46 8.65
N THR A 180 4.07 6.32 7.85
CA THR A 180 3.37 7.39 7.15
C THR A 180 2.84 6.88 5.81
N THR A 181 1.53 7.01 5.57
CA THR A 181 0.94 6.72 4.26
C THR A 181 1.32 7.83 3.27
N ILE A 182 1.97 7.47 2.17
CA ILE A 182 2.36 8.40 1.10
C ILE A 182 1.25 8.55 0.09
N ALA A 183 0.63 7.44 -0.31
CA ALA A 183 -0.47 7.40 -1.24
C ALA A 183 -1.35 6.19 -0.95
N THR A 184 -2.63 6.28 -1.29
CA THR A 184 -3.56 5.15 -1.33
C THR A 184 -3.89 4.85 -2.78
N VAL A 185 -3.66 3.61 -3.20
CA VAL A 185 -3.90 3.15 -4.58
C VAL A 185 -4.92 2.04 -4.59
N ALA A 186 -5.87 2.10 -5.52
CA ALA A 186 -6.91 1.09 -5.66
C ALA A 186 -7.25 0.79 -7.12
N ASN A 187 -7.74 -0.42 -7.36
CA ASN A 187 -8.31 -0.79 -8.66
C ASN A 187 -9.78 -0.36 -8.73
N MET A 188 -10.05 0.71 -9.46
CA MET A 188 -11.40 1.28 -9.60
C MET A 188 -12.33 0.46 -10.50
N ASN A 189 -11.82 -0.58 -11.18
CA ASN A 189 -12.65 -1.49 -11.98
C ASN A 189 -13.23 -2.64 -11.15
N ASP A 190 -12.74 -2.86 -9.94
CA ASP A 190 -13.23 -3.89 -9.01
C ASP A 190 -13.79 -3.22 -7.75
N MET A 191 -15.04 -2.81 -7.85
CA MET A 191 -15.76 -2.11 -6.79
C MET A 191 -16.74 -3.03 -6.09
N ILE A 192 -16.90 -2.84 -4.79
CA ILE A 192 -17.89 -3.52 -3.96
C ILE A 192 -18.82 -2.50 -3.31
N PHE A 193 -20.06 -2.90 -3.17
CA PHE A 193 -20.99 -2.25 -2.24
C PHE A 193 -20.80 -2.86 -0.86
N LYS A 194 -20.49 -2.05 0.11
CA LYS A 194 -20.37 -2.41 1.52
C LYS A 194 -21.52 -1.75 2.27
N GLY A 195 -22.50 -2.56 2.63
CA GLY A 195 -23.73 -2.08 3.23
C GLY A 195 -24.02 -2.74 4.56
N ASN A 196 -25.02 -2.23 5.26
CA ASN A 196 -25.53 -2.78 6.50
C ASN A 196 -27.02 -3.08 6.35
N VAL A 197 -27.43 -4.23 6.88
CA VAL A 197 -28.82 -4.71 6.89
C VAL A 197 -29.25 -4.92 8.33
N ASP A 198 -30.50 -4.57 8.63
CA ASP A 198 -31.08 -4.73 9.96
C ASP A 198 -31.28 -6.21 10.32
N GLU A 199 -31.21 -6.55 11.60
CA GLU A 199 -31.42 -7.90 12.14
C GLU A 199 -32.75 -8.52 11.69
N THR A 200 -33.79 -7.72 11.55
CA THR A 200 -35.11 -8.18 11.14
C THR A 200 -35.20 -8.66 9.69
N GLU A 201 -34.28 -8.18 8.85
CA GLU A 201 -34.25 -8.45 7.40
C GLU A 201 -33.18 -9.47 7.00
N ILE A 202 -32.13 -9.66 7.84
CA ILE A 202 -30.97 -10.50 7.50
C ILE A 202 -31.33 -11.96 7.16
N GLY A 203 -32.36 -12.50 7.79
CA GLY A 203 -32.80 -13.88 7.55
C GLY A 203 -33.40 -14.14 6.17
N ARG A 204 -33.64 -13.10 5.38
CA ARG A 204 -34.20 -13.18 4.02
C ARG A 204 -33.15 -13.11 2.93
N ILE A 205 -31.92 -12.77 3.27
CA ILE A 205 -30.82 -12.58 2.31
C ILE A 205 -29.79 -13.71 2.43
N HIS A 206 -29.22 -14.07 1.28
CA HIS A 206 -28.16 -15.07 1.20
C HIS A 206 -27.19 -14.72 0.06
N GLU A 207 -26.00 -15.25 0.15
CA GLU A 207 -24.99 -15.09 -0.92
C GLU A 207 -25.52 -15.55 -2.27
N GLY A 208 -25.14 -14.85 -3.34
CA GLY A 208 -25.58 -15.10 -4.70
C GLY A 208 -26.87 -14.37 -5.09
N MET A 209 -27.51 -13.61 -4.19
CA MET A 209 -28.69 -12.81 -4.55
C MET A 209 -28.29 -11.60 -5.40
N PRO A 210 -29.08 -11.28 -6.46
CA PRO A 210 -28.89 -10.04 -7.20
C PRO A 210 -29.37 -8.84 -6.39
N ILE A 211 -28.61 -7.76 -6.45
CA ILE A 211 -28.91 -6.48 -5.80
C ILE A 211 -29.07 -5.42 -6.88
N LYS A 212 -30.07 -4.59 -6.73
CA LYS A 212 -30.22 -3.36 -7.49
C LYS A 212 -29.69 -2.19 -6.65
N LEU A 213 -28.60 -1.59 -7.09
CA LEU A 213 -27.88 -0.56 -6.37
C LEU A 213 -28.22 0.82 -6.95
N THR A 214 -28.61 1.75 -6.10
CA THR A 214 -28.77 3.16 -6.43
C THR A 214 -27.69 3.96 -5.72
N ILE A 215 -26.90 4.72 -6.49
CA ILE A 215 -25.82 5.57 -5.95
C ILE A 215 -26.36 7.00 -5.84
N GLY A 216 -26.24 7.60 -4.64
CA GLY A 216 -26.80 8.93 -4.38
C GLY A 216 -26.29 10.03 -5.32
N ALA A 217 -25.04 9.95 -5.75
CA ALA A 217 -24.47 10.89 -6.74
C ALA A 217 -24.96 10.64 -8.19
N MET A 218 -25.69 9.54 -8.45
CA MET A 218 -26.13 9.09 -9.77
C MET A 218 -27.57 8.56 -9.70
N GLU A 219 -28.49 9.29 -9.09
CA GLU A 219 -29.87 8.86 -8.77
C GLU A 219 -30.68 8.39 -9.98
N SER A 220 -30.39 8.89 -11.18
CA SER A 220 -31.05 8.48 -12.42
C SER A 220 -30.58 7.12 -12.96
N ARG A 221 -29.59 6.51 -12.34
CA ARG A 221 -28.92 5.29 -12.82
C ARG A 221 -28.91 4.23 -11.74
N SER A 222 -29.33 3.02 -12.08
CA SER A 222 -29.21 1.86 -11.21
C SER A 222 -28.10 0.92 -11.72
N PHE A 223 -27.37 0.34 -10.80
CA PHE A 223 -26.30 -0.60 -11.07
C PHE A 223 -26.70 -1.99 -10.57
N GLU A 224 -26.22 -3.01 -11.24
CA GLU A 224 -26.40 -4.37 -10.77
C GLU A 224 -25.24 -4.76 -9.87
N ALA A 225 -25.54 -5.48 -8.80
CA ALA A 225 -24.55 -6.05 -7.93
C ALA A 225 -24.95 -7.47 -7.51
N LEU A 226 -23.96 -8.27 -7.18
CA LEU A 226 -24.14 -9.63 -6.72
C LEU A 226 -23.66 -9.75 -5.27
N LEU A 227 -24.55 -10.21 -4.38
CA LEU A 227 -24.22 -10.41 -2.97
C LEU A 227 -23.20 -11.56 -2.84
N GLU A 228 -22.00 -11.22 -2.35
CA GLU A 228 -20.88 -12.16 -2.18
C GLU A 228 -20.67 -12.59 -0.74
N TYR A 229 -21.06 -11.74 0.19
CA TYR A 229 -20.75 -11.95 1.60
C TYR A 229 -21.85 -11.37 2.50
N VAL A 230 -22.24 -12.15 3.51
CA VAL A 230 -23.12 -11.74 4.60
C VAL A 230 -22.39 -12.02 5.90
N SER A 231 -22.19 -10.99 6.73
CA SER A 231 -21.47 -11.14 8.00
C SER A 231 -22.21 -12.12 8.94
N PRO A 232 -21.54 -13.12 9.51
CA PRO A 232 -22.14 -14.01 10.50
C PRO A 232 -22.29 -13.34 11.87
N LYS A 233 -21.72 -12.12 12.05
CA LYS A 233 -21.73 -11.38 13.30
C LYS A 233 -22.42 -10.04 13.13
N GLY A 234 -23.47 -9.79 13.90
CA GLY A 234 -24.10 -8.48 14.02
C GLY A 234 -23.24 -7.52 14.85
N VAL A 235 -23.30 -6.24 14.51
CA VAL A 235 -22.64 -5.14 15.22
C VAL A 235 -23.70 -4.12 15.59
N GLU A 236 -23.72 -3.66 16.82
CA GLU A 236 -24.60 -2.58 17.26
C GLU A 236 -24.12 -1.25 16.68
N LYS A 237 -24.98 -0.61 15.90
CA LYS A 237 -24.78 0.73 15.33
C LYS A 237 -26.01 1.57 15.61
N ASN A 238 -25.85 2.70 16.28
CA ASN A 238 -26.95 3.65 16.58
C ASN A 238 -28.14 3.00 17.31
N GLY A 239 -27.89 2.04 18.20
CA GLY A 239 -28.93 1.36 18.99
C GLY A 239 -29.70 0.26 18.24
N ALA A 240 -29.28 -0.12 17.05
CA ALA A 240 -29.82 -1.24 16.28
C ALA A 240 -28.71 -2.25 15.92
N ILE A 241 -29.04 -3.54 15.92
CA ILE A 241 -28.12 -4.59 15.47
C ILE A 241 -28.16 -4.64 13.95
N GLN A 242 -27.00 -4.43 13.33
CA GLN A 242 -26.83 -4.46 11.89
C GLN A 242 -25.78 -5.49 11.47
N PHE A 243 -25.99 -6.09 10.30
CA PHE A 243 -25.09 -7.05 9.70
C PHE A 243 -24.47 -6.45 8.45
N GLU A 244 -23.15 -6.54 8.36
CA GLU A 244 -22.40 -6.09 7.17
C GLU A 244 -22.64 -7.06 6.02
N ILE A 245 -22.90 -6.50 4.85
CA ILE A 245 -22.94 -7.25 3.59
C ILE A 245 -21.95 -6.66 2.59
N LYS A 246 -21.46 -7.49 1.67
CA LYS A 246 -20.62 -7.06 0.56
C LYS A 246 -21.17 -7.64 -0.74
N ALA A 247 -21.26 -6.78 -1.74
CA ALA A 247 -21.74 -7.19 -3.06
C ALA A 247 -20.78 -6.65 -4.14
N ALA A 248 -20.42 -7.49 -5.11
CA ALA A 248 -19.67 -7.07 -6.28
C ALA A 248 -20.52 -6.21 -7.18
N VAL A 249 -20.07 -5.02 -7.51
CA VAL A 249 -20.78 -4.07 -8.35
C VAL A 249 -20.35 -4.23 -9.80
N THR A 250 -21.29 -4.42 -10.71
CA THR A 250 -21.02 -4.41 -12.15
C THR A 250 -21.02 -2.97 -12.65
N ILE A 251 -19.81 -2.48 -13.04
CA ILE A 251 -19.63 -1.13 -13.55
C ILE A 251 -19.62 -1.16 -15.07
N PRO A 252 -20.57 -0.49 -15.74
CA PRO A 252 -20.53 -0.32 -17.19
C PRO A 252 -19.32 0.52 -17.62
N GLU A 253 -18.79 0.27 -18.83
CA GLU A 253 -17.61 0.97 -19.35
C GLU A 253 -17.79 2.49 -19.47
N ASP A 254 -19.03 2.97 -19.58
CA ASP A 254 -19.39 4.39 -19.69
C ASP A 254 -19.61 5.07 -18.33
N ALA A 255 -19.42 4.35 -17.22
CA ALA A 255 -19.66 4.86 -15.87
C ALA A 255 -18.37 4.89 -15.06
N PHE A 256 -18.13 6.01 -14.37
CA PHE A 256 -17.05 6.13 -13.39
C PHE A 256 -17.65 6.36 -12.01
N ILE A 257 -17.46 5.40 -11.10
CA ILE A 257 -17.94 5.48 -9.72
C ILE A 257 -16.75 5.84 -8.83
N ARG A 258 -16.90 6.90 -8.04
CA ARG A 258 -15.86 7.29 -7.08
C ARG A 258 -15.96 6.44 -5.81
N ALA A 259 -14.81 6.15 -5.22
CA ALA A 259 -14.73 5.50 -3.91
C ALA A 259 -15.46 6.35 -2.85
N GLY A 260 -16.23 5.67 -1.97
CA GLY A 260 -16.95 6.33 -0.88
C GLY A 260 -18.32 6.92 -1.26
N TYR A 261 -18.82 6.74 -2.48
CA TYR A 261 -20.17 7.15 -2.82
C TYR A 261 -21.20 6.37 -1.99
N SER A 262 -22.12 7.12 -1.36
CA SER A 262 -23.26 6.51 -0.66
C SER A 262 -24.18 5.79 -1.64
N ALA A 263 -24.67 4.62 -1.23
CA ALA A 263 -25.53 3.79 -2.05
C ALA A 263 -26.55 3.03 -1.19
N ASN A 264 -27.64 2.64 -1.81
CA ASN A 264 -28.72 1.86 -1.23
C ASN A 264 -29.34 0.92 -2.26
#